data_c6d0cdf89aef685061d3298ecacc46a0
#
_entry.id   c6d0cdf89aef685061d3298ecacc46a0
#
_cell.length_a   1.000
_cell.length_b   1.000
_cell.length_c   1.000
_cell.angle_alpha   90.00
_cell.angle_beta   90.00
_cell.angle_gamma   90.00
#
_symmetry.space_group_name_H-M   'P 1'
#
loop_
_entity.id
_entity.type
_entity.pdbx_description
1 polymer ?
#
loop_
_entity_poly.entity_id
_entity_poly.type
_entity_poly.pdbx_seq_one_letter_code
_entity_poly.pdbx_strand_id
1 'polypeptide(L)'
;MQSTLSLDLHSQMSAFPNAQRTELEKRGLNIQTDIPVVDAVTMSESVAVSFGDGTVRFFRPGLAYTTVEAHKGVILSMVADTGGVLTGGDDGRFLRITQDGATEEIYKFDSKWVDCVASSKNYSACSSGNSAYVWDELHSRPTRLEHPSTIGGLAFDAKGRRLAVAHYGGATIWEKHKNRWKSSRLVWNGSHKQITFSPDGKFIVTAMQENALHGWRVRDKANLAMSGYPAKIKSFDWVEGTPFLVTSGAHEAVCWPFDGKFGPMERKPVCVASNNNELVTCVTALPGDDALFAGFRDGSVLAAEVSDSKGVIPIRKATGSEITAMAVSACNTHIFIGDAKGNILWTRLVG
;
A
#
# COMPACT_ATOMS: atom_id res chain seq x y z
N MET A 1 -8.69 14.75 25.48
CA MET A 1 -7.51 15.63 25.19
C MET A 1 -7.84 16.43 23.96
N GLN A 2 -7.74 17.75 24.05
CA GLN A 2 -8.14 18.66 22.98
C GLN A 2 -7.19 18.55 21.79
N SER A 3 -7.75 18.38 20.58
CA SER A 3 -7.03 18.46 19.33
C SER A 3 -6.54 19.89 19.11
N THR A 4 -5.24 20.09 19.11
CA THR A 4 -4.62 21.36 18.76
C THR A 4 -4.64 21.51 17.23
N LEU A 5 -5.54 22.34 16.71
CA LEU A 5 -5.46 22.86 15.35
C LEU A 5 -4.29 23.86 15.31
N SER A 6 -3.13 23.43 14.84
CA SER A 6 -2.03 24.33 14.55
C SER A 6 -2.07 24.77 13.08
N LEU A 7 -2.46 26.00 12.87
CA LEU A 7 -2.35 26.75 11.61
C LEU A 7 -0.94 27.37 11.53
N ASP A 8 0.06 26.58 11.18
CA ASP A 8 1.38 27.12 10.82
C ASP A 8 1.60 27.00 9.30
N LEU A 9 0.96 27.90 8.55
CA LEU A 9 0.97 27.96 7.08
C LEU A 9 2.13 28.79 6.50
N HIS A 10 3.06 29.33 7.29
CA HIS A 10 3.95 30.40 6.78
C HIS A 10 5.44 30.13 6.74
N SER A 11 5.96 28.95 7.09
CA SER A 11 7.43 28.78 7.18
C SER A 11 8.06 27.65 6.35
N GLN A 12 7.32 26.90 5.51
CA GLN A 12 7.90 25.76 4.77
C GLN A 12 7.58 25.75 3.26
N MET A 13 7.62 26.89 2.60
CA MET A 13 7.60 26.93 1.13
C MET A 13 8.99 26.65 0.55
N SER A 14 9.07 25.60 -0.22
CA SER A 14 10.16 24.79 -0.72
C SER A 14 11.34 25.51 -1.39
N ALA A 15 12.52 24.85 -1.23
CA ALA A 15 13.82 25.21 -1.80
C ALA A 15 14.04 24.94 -3.30
N PHE A 16 13.05 24.49 -4.08
CA PHE A 16 13.23 24.20 -5.51
C PHE A 16 12.84 25.37 -6.40
N PRO A 17 13.67 25.75 -7.41
CA PRO A 17 13.34 26.83 -8.35
C PRO A 17 12.07 26.49 -9.16
N ASN A 18 11.13 27.43 -9.19
CA ASN A 18 9.83 27.27 -9.88
C ASN A 18 9.95 26.94 -11.38
N ALA A 19 11.05 27.32 -12.04
CA ALA A 19 11.27 27.13 -13.47
C ALA A 19 11.48 25.67 -13.93
N GLN A 20 11.72 24.74 -12.99
CA GLN A 20 11.96 23.32 -13.29
C GLN A 20 10.80 22.40 -12.93
N ARG A 21 9.73 22.91 -12.31
CA ARG A 21 8.58 22.12 -11.85
C ARG A 21 7.65 21.73 -12.99
N THR A 22 7.00 20.56 -12.85
CA THR A 22 5.86 20.18 -13.72
C THR A 22 4.67 21.10 -13.48
N GLU A 23 3.68 21.08 -14.36
CA GLU A 23 2.43 21.85 -14.16
C GLU A 23 1.67 21.38 -12.90
N LEU A 24 1.73 20.08 -12.60
CA LEU A 24 1.13 19.51 -11.38
C LEU A 24 1.84 19.99 -10.11
N GLU A 25 3.17 20.07 -10.11
CA GLU A 25 3.93 20.61 -8.99
C GLU A 25 3.69 22.11 -8.77
N LYS A 26 3.49 22.89 -9.85
CA LYS A 26 3.22 24.33 -9.75
C LYS A 26 1.88 24.65 -9.11
N ARG A 27 0.85 23.85 -9.41
CA ARG A 27 -0.51 24.04 -8.86
C ARG A 27 -0.77 23.27 -7.57
N GLY A 28 0.11 22.34 -7.22
CA GLY A 28 -0.02 21.50 -6.03
C GLY A 28 0.57 22.12 -4.78
N LEU A 29 0.17 21.58 -3.63
CA LEU A 29 0.77 21.85 -2.34
C LEU A 29 2.08 21.06 -2.23
N ASN A 30 3.19 21.80 -2.14
CA ASN A 30 4.53 21.22 -1.96
C ASN A 30 4.97 21.50 -0.51
N ILE A 31 5.24 20.43 0.25
CA ILE A 31 5.62 20.51 1.66
C ILE A 31 6.93 19.74 1.85
N GLN A 32 7.80 20.25 2.70
CA GLN A 32 8.94 19.52 3.23
C GLN A 32 8.79 19.42 4.75
N THR A 33 8.73 18.19 5.27
CA THR A 33 8.50 17.93 6.70
C THR A 33 9.74 17.45 7.42
N ASP A 34 10.80 17.08 6.69
CA ASP A 34 12.00 16.41 7.22
C ASP A 34 11.69 15.08 7.97
N ILE A 35 10.46 14.61 7.88
CA ILE A 35 9.96 13.35 8.47
C ILE A 35 9.67 12.38 7.33
N PRO A 36 10.29 11.18 7.29
CA PRO A 36 10.05 10.21 6.25
C PRO A 36 8.56 9.88 6.08
N VAL A 37 8.08 9.87 4.84
CA VAL A 37 6.77 9.30 4.52
C VAL A 37 6.91 7.78 4.48
N VAL A 38 6.05 7.06 5.20
CA VAL A 38 6.13 5.59 5.32
C VAL A 38 5.15 4.91 4.38
N ASP A 39 3.86 5.29 4.43
CA ASP A 39 2.80 4.67 3.64
C ASP A 39 1.69 5.68 3.35
N ALA A 40 0.92 5.44 2.28
CA ALA A 40 -0.24 6.23 1.93
C ALA A 40 -1.37 5.33 1.44
N VAL A 41 -2.58 5.54 1.92
CA VAL A 41 -3.75 4.74 1.56
C VAL A 41 -4.89 5.62 1.05
N THR A 42 -5.53 5.14 -0.01
CA THR A 42 -6.69 5.76 -0.64
C THR A 42 -7.89 5.71 0.30
N MET A 43 -8.53 6.87 0.47
CA MET A 43 -9.81 7.03 1.15
C MET A 43 -10.84 7.56 0.15
N SER A 44 -12.12 7.65 0.55
CA SER A 44 -13.20 8.12 -0.35
C SER A 44 -12.88 9.46 -1.02
N GLU A 45 -12.63 10.52 -0.26
CA GLU A 45 -12.32 11.87 -0.77
C GLU A 45 -10.95 12.40 -0.30
N SER A 46 -10.18 11.58 0.40
CA SER A 46 -8.92 11.95 1.02
C SER A 46 -7.87 10.86 0.85
N VAL A 47 -6.66 11.15 1.26
CA VAL A 47 -5.58 10.18 1.41
C VAL A 47 -5.09 10.23 2.85
N ALA A 48 -4.99 9.08 3.50
CA ALA A 48 -4.34 8.96 4.80
C ALA A 48 -2.88 8.57 4.60
N VAL A 49 -1.98 9.23 5.31
CA VAL A 49 -0.53 9.08 5.16
C VAL A 49 0.11 8.85 6.52
N SER A 50 0.92 7.81 6.65
CA SER A 50 1.71 7.55 7.85
C SER A 50 3.13 8.09 7.70
N PHE A 51 3.68 8.58 8.81
CA PHE A 51 5.00 9.18 8.88
C PHE A 51 5.91 8.45 9.88
N GLY A 52 7.23 8.62 9.71
CA GLY A 52 8.24 8.00 10.55
C GLY A 52 8.25 8.44 12.01
N ASP A 53 7.55 9.53 12.34
CA ASP A 53 7.34 10.03 13.71
C ASP A 53 6.14 9.41 14.42
N GLY A 54 5.44 8.45 13.79
CA GLY A 54 4.25 7.80 14.33
C GLY A 54 2.95 8.58 14.15
N THR A 55 2.97 9.69 13.37
CA THR A 55 1.76 10.43 13.03
C THR A 55 1.05 9.86 11.81
N VAL A 56 -0.28 10.03 11.76
CA VAL A 56 -1.11 9.86 10.58
C VAL A 56 -1.66 11.22 10.17
N ARG A 57 -1.52 11.57 8.89
CA ARG A 57 -2.05 12.82 8.34
C ARG A 57 -3.06 12.54 7.24
N PHE A 58 -4.21 13.23 7.32
CA PHE A 58 -5.29 13.11 6.34
C PHE A 58 -5.26 14.32 5.40
N PHE A 59 -4.94 14.08 4.14
CA PHE A 59 -4.92 15.08 3.07
C PHE A 59 -6.28 15.11 2.38
N ARG A 60 -6.92 16.30 2.31
CA ARG A 60 -8.23 16.49 1.72
C ARG A 60 -8.21 17.59 0.67
N PRO A 61 -9.03 17.51 -0.40
CA PRO A 61 -9.18 18.59 -1.36
C PRO A 61 -9.57 19.91 -0.71
N GLY A 62 -8.88 20.99 -1.07
CA GLY A 62 -9.21 22.34 -0.61
C GLY A 62 -8.92 22.67 0.87
N LEU A 63 -8.31 21.73 1.62
CA LEU A 63 -7.96 21.90 3.03
C LEU A 63 -6.47 21.60 3.26
N ALA A 64 -5.90 22.19 4.32
CA ALA A 64 -4.68 21.67 4.92
C ALA A 64 -4.96 20.27 5.49
N TYR A 65 -3.90 19.48 5.66
CA TYR A 65 -4.03 18.16 6.27
C TYR A 65 -4.34 18.24 7.77
N THR A 66 -5.03 17.22 8.29
CA THR A 66 -5.21 17.00 9.73
C THR A 66 -4.14 16.02 10.21
N THR A 67 -3.49 16.29 11.34
CA THR A 67 -2.48 15.42 11.95
C THR A 67 -3.04 14.73 13.19
N VAL A 68 -2.77 13.43 13.32
CA VAL A 68 -3.12 12.61 14.49
C VAL A 68 -1.84 11.94 15.01
N GLU A 69 -1.50 12.18 16.28
CA GLU A 69 -0.43 11.46 16.98
C GLU A 69 -0.95 10.06 17.34
N ALA A 70 -0.61 9.07 16.50
CA ALA A 70 -1.17 7.73 16.58
C ALA A 70 -0.32 6.80 17.47
N HIS A 71 0.96 6.66 17.14
CA HIS A 71 1.89 5.75 17.79
C HIS A 71 3.04 6.49 18.49
N LYS A 72 3.60 5.85 19.51
CA LYS A 72 4.80 6.39 20.22
C LYS A 72 6.10 5.99 19.52
N GLY A 73 6.03 5.22 18.46
CA GLY A 73 7.12 4.74 17.63
C GLY A 73 6.70 4.75 16.15
N VAL A 74 7.28 3.86 15.35
CA VAL A 74 7.06 3.80 13.91
C VAL A 74 5.76 3.04 13.60
N ILE A 75 4.97 3.58 12.67
CA ILE A 75 3.85 2.86 12.06
C ILE A 75 4.43 1.85 11.07
N LEU A 76 4.19 0.55 11.31
CA LEU A 76 4.72 -0.54 10.50
C LEU A 76 3.79 -0.93 9.35
N SER A 77 2.49 -0.69 9.51
CA SER A 77 1.48 -1.03 8.51
C SER A 77 0.23 -0.18 8.69
N MET A 78 -0.38 0.22 7.58
CA MET A 78 -1.62 0.97 7.55
C MET A 78 -2.53 0.46 6.43
N VAL A 79 -3.85 0.45 6.64
CA VAL A 79 -4.84 0.09 5.62
C VAL A 79 -6.10 0.93 5.80
N ALA A 80 -6.77 1.24 4.69
CA ALA A 80 -8.08 1.89 4.74
C ALA A 80 -9.11 1.00 5.45
N ASP A 81 -9.95 1.62 6.27
CA ASP A 81 -11.07 0.99 6.99
C ASP A 81 -12.32 1.85 6.86
N THR A 82 -13.46 1.35 7.31
CA THR A 82 -14.72 2.09 7.25
C THR A 82 -14.61 3.42 8.04
N GLY A 83 -14.61 4.54 7.31
CA GLY A 83 -14.54 5.89 7.91
C GLY A 83 -13.17 6.34 8.41
N GLY A 84 -12.10 5.53 8.19
CA GLY A 84 -10.77 5.84 8.66
C GLY A 84 -9.71 4.87 8.21
N VAL A 85 -8.74 4.60 9.06
CA VAL A 85 -7.65 3.64 8.82
C VAL A 85 -7.43 2.75 10.03
N LEU A 86 -6.92 1.53 9.77
CA LEU A 86 -6.28 0.68 10.78
C LEU A 86 -4.77 0.85 10.69
N THR A 87 -4.11 0.92 11.84
CA THR A 87 -2.64 1.02 11.93
C THR A 87 -2.07 0.04 12.94
N GLY A 88 -0.88 -0.46 12.62
CA GLY A 88 -0.05 -1.25 13.53
C GLY A 88 1.31 -0.61 13.70
N GLY A 89 1.85 -0.61 14.92
CA GLY A 89 3.12 0.01 15.24
C GLY A 89 4.08 -0.87 16.03
N ASP A 90 5.33 -0.44 16.12
CA ASP A 90 6.37 -1.07 16.93
C ASP A 90 6.16 -0.88 18.44
N ASP A 91 5.24 0.02 18.83
CA ASP A 91 4.77 0.19 20.20
C ASP A 91 3.76 -0.89 20.65
N GLY A 92 3.46 -1.85 19.76
CA GLY A 92 2.55 -2.97 20.00
C GLY A 92 1.07 -2.63 19.94
N ARG A 93 0.71 -1.43 19.50
CA ARG A 93 -0.70 -1.00 19.43
C ARG A 93 -1.30 -1.33 18.08
N PHE A 94 -2.54 -1.80 18.09
CA PHE A 94 -3.43 -1.93 16.94
C PHE A 94 -4.55 -0.90 17.10
N LEU A 95 -4.57 0.10 16.21
CA LEU A 95 -5.45 1.26 16.33
C LEU A 95 -6.40 1.35 15.15
N ARG A 96 -7.60 1.90 15.42
CA ARG A 96 -8.49 2.52 14.41
C ARG A 96 -8.42 4.03 14.58
N ILE A 97 -8.22 4.75 13.48
CA ILE A 97 -8.14 6.21 13.46
C ILE A 97 -9.13 6.72 12.44
N THR A 98 -10.08 7.52 12.88
CA THR A 98 -11.09 8.13 11.99
C THR A 98 -10.58 9.43 11.35
N GLN A 99 -11.21 9.85 10.27
CA GLN A 99 -10.78 11.04 9.51
C GLN A 99 -10.92 12.36 10.31
N ASP A 100 -11.75 12.38 11.34
CA ASP A 100 -11.90 13.51 12.28
C ASP A 100 -10.87 13.52 13.40
N GLY A 101 -9.98 12.49 13.41
CA GLY A 101 -8.86 12.39 14.34
C GLY A 101 -9.16 11.58 15.62
N ALA A 102 -10.34 10.99 15.75
CA ALA A 102 -10.60 10.09 16.88
C ALA A 102 -9.78 8.81 16.75
N THR A 103 -9.22 8.35 17.87
CA THR A 103 -8.37 7.17 17.94
C THR A 103 -8.94 6.16 18.91
N GLU A 104 -9.17 4.93 18.44
CA GLU A 104 -9.60 3.77 19.21
C GLU A 104 -8.44 2.76 19.29
N GLU A 105 -8.03 2.36 20.51
CA GLU A 105 -7.12 1.25 20.69
C GLU A 105 -7.91 -0.07 20.67
N ILE A 106 -7.88 -0.78 19.53
CA ILE A 106 -8.56 -2.08 19.38
C ILE A 106 -7.87 -3.13 20.24
N TYR A 107 -6.53 -3.12 20.22
CA TYR A 107 -5.73 -4.05 21.03
C TYR A 107 -4.31 -3.54 21.26
N LYS A 108 -3.69 -4.00 22.35
CA LYS A 108 -2.28 -3.76 22.66
C LYS A 108 -1.58 -5.07 23.02
N PHE A 109 -0.44 -5.30 22.38
CA PHE A 109 0.44 -6.44 22.64
C PHE A 109 1.60 -5.99 23.54
N ASP A 110 1.83 -6.73 24.64
CA ASP A 110 2.96 -6.45 25.51
C ASP A 110 4.26 -6.89 24.83
N SER A 111 5.20 -5.95 24.68
CA SER A 111 6.57 -6.17 24.15
C SER A 111 6.63 -6.86 22.78
N LYS A 112 5.65 -6.68 21.94
CA LYS A 112 5.59 -7.23 20.58
C LYS A 112 5.05 -6.19 19.60
N TRP A 113 5.58 -6.19 18.40
CA TRP A 113 5.13 -5.33 17.31
C TRP A 113 3.82 -5.80 16.69
N VAL A 114 3.11 -4.87 16.09
CA VAL A 114 2.00 -5.14 15.17
C VAL A 114 2.52 -4.89 13.76
N ASP A 115 2.99 -5.96 13.11
CA ASP A 115 3.75 -5.87 11.86
C ASP A 115 2.88 -5.65 10.62
N CYS A 116 1.68 -6.23 10.60
CA CYS A 116 0.76 -6.15 9.46
C CYS A 116 -0.66 -5.91 9.96
N VAL A 117 -1.42 -5.14 9.18
CA VAL A 117 -2.85 -4.94 9.40
C VAL A 117 -3.63 -5.24 8.11
N ALA A 118 -4.88 -5.65 8.25
CA ALA A 118 -5.80 -5.84 7.12
C ALA A 118 -7.22 -5.51 7.55
N SER A 119 -8.00 -4.96 6.62
CA SER A 119 -9.40 -4.61 6.82
C SER A 119 -10.29 -5.23 5.75
N SER A 120 -11.51 -5.53 6.11
CA SER A 120 -12.62 -5.84 5.22
C SER A 120 -13.92 -5.32 5.83
N LYS A 121 -15.00 -5.35 5.06
CA LYS A 121 -16.29 -4.84 5.55
C LYS A 121 -16.70 -5.39 6.93
N ASN A 122 -16.33 -6.64 7.26
CA ASN A 122 -16.83 -7.33 8.47
C ASN A 122 -15.70 -7.72 9.45
N TYR A 123 -14.44 -7.52 9.08
CA TYR A 123 -13.31 -7.98 9.86
C TYR A 123 -12.17 -6.99 9.84
N SER A 124 -11.59 -6.78 11.02
CA SER A 124 -10.28 -6.15 11.19
C SER A 124 -9.28 -7.24 11.57
N ALA A 125 -8.07 -7.18 11.07
CA ALA A 125 -7.03 -8.15 11.43
C ALA A 125 -5.68 -7.46 11.62
N CYS A 126 -4.88 -8.01 12.53
CA CYS A 126 -3.46 -7.64 12.65
C CYS A 126 -2.61 -8.88 12.87
N SER A 127 -1.29 -8.72 12.70
CA SER A 127 -0.31 -9.76 13.06
C SER A 127 0.59 -9.30 14.19
N SER A 128 1.00 -10.27 15.03
CA SER A 128 2.08 -10.09 15.98
C SER A 128 2.88 -11.39 16.06
N GLY A 129 4.14 -11.32 15.63
CA GLY A 129 5.01 -12.49 15.46
C GLY A 129 4.44 -13.48 14.45
N ASN A 130 4.20 -14.73 14.88
CA ASN A 130 3.67 -15.80 14.03
C ASN A 130 2.14 -15.99 14.13
N SER A 131 1.44 -15.06 14.74
CA SER A 131 -0.02 -15.17 14.94
C SER A 131 -0.74 -14.02 14.27
N ALA A 132 -1.79 -14.31 13.50
CA ALA A 132 -2.78 -13.33 13.07
C ALA A 132 -3.95 -13.31 14.06
N TYR A 133 -4.48 -12.15 14.32
CA TYR A 133 -5.62 -11.90 15.19
C TYR A 133 -6.71 -11.27 14.38
N VAL A 134 -7.92 -11.82 14.42
CA VAL A 134 -9.05 -11.39 13.60
C VAL A 134 -10.23 -11.04 14.51
N TRP A 135 -10.68 -9.80 14.43
CA TRP A 135 -11.89 -9.30 15.07
C TRP A 135 -13.04 -9.28 14.08
N ASP A 136 -14.22 -9.61 14.52
CA ASP A 136 -15.46 -9.30 13.82
C ASP A 136 -16.28 -8.28 14.64
N GLU A 137 -17.25 -7.63 14.01
CA GLU A 137 -18.05 -6.57 14.65
C GLU A 137 -18.87 -7.05 15.87
N LEU A 138 -19.05 -8.37 16.01
CA LEU A 138 -19.91 -8.95 17.03
C LEU A 138 -19.14 -9.39 18.29
N HIS A 139 -17.81 -9.48 18.21
CA HIS A 139 -17.00 -10.07 19.27
C HIS A 139 -15.85 -9.16 19.71
N SER A 140 -15.81 -8.85 21.00
CA SER A 140 -14.72 -8.06 21.61
C SER A 140 -13.37 -8.77 21.66
N ARG A 141 -13.35 -10.11 21.52
CA ARG A 141 -12.12 -10.90 21.54
C ARG A 141 -11.77 -11.43 20.15
N PRO A 142 -10.49 -11.33 19.73
CA PRO A 142 -10.07 -11.82 18.44
C PRO A 142 -10.02 -13.34 18.37
N THR A 143 -10.21 -13.88 17.17
CA THR A 143 -9.79 -15.24 16.86
C THR A 143 -8.30 -15.23 16.54
N ARG A 144 -7.50 -16.01 17.26
CA ARG A 144 -6.07 -16.20 17.00
C ARG A 144 -5.85 -17.32 16.00
N LEU A 145 -5.06 -17.03 14.97
CA LEU A 145 -4.70 -17.94 13.87
C LEU A 145 -3.18 -18.10 13.85
N GLU A 146 -2.68 -19.30 14.14
CA GLU A 146 -1.25 -19.57 14.24
C GLU A 146 -0.63 -20.03 12.93
N HIS A 147 0.63 -19.61 12.70
CA HIS A 147 1.42 -19.88 11.50
C HIS A 147 2.79 -20.45 11.84
N PRO A 148 3.46 -21.12 10.88
CA PRO A 148 4.73 -21.80 11.16
C PRO A 148 5.89 -20.82 11.42
N SER A 149 5.80 -19.57 10.98
CA SER A 149 6.82 -18.54 11.16
C SER A 149 6.20 -17.15 11.26
N THR A 150 7.03 -16.13 11.51
CA THR A 150 6.61 -14.73 11.51
C THR A 150 5.83 -14.36 10.25
N ILE A 151 4.74 -13.64 10.43
CA ILE A 151 3.86 -13.18 9.35
C ILE A 151 4.52 -12.01 8.64
N GLY A 152 4.53 -12.06 7.31
CA GLY A 152 5.08 -11.01 6.45
C GLY A 152 4.04 -10.16 5.74
N GLY A 153 2.77 -10.58 5.73
CA GLY A 153 1.68 -9.83 5.10
C GLY A 153 0.32 -10.45 5.36
N LEU A 154 -0.71 -9.60 5.35
CA LEU A 154 -2.12 -9.96 5.51
C LEU A 154 -2.95 -9.31 4.40
N ALA A 155 -3.91 -10.04 3.83
CA ALA A 155 -4.89 -9.48 2.92
C ALA A 155 -6.23 -10.22 2.99
N PHE A 156 -7.32 -9.48 3.06
CA PHE A 156 -8.65 -10.05 2.83
C PHE A 156 -8.96 -10.09 1.34
N ASP A 157 -9.77 -11.06 0.91
CA ASP A 157 -10.36 -11.03 -0.42
C ASP A 157 -11.46 -9.95 -0.50
N ALA A 158 -11.81 -9.52 -1.72
CA ALA A 158 -12.81 -8.47 -1.94
C ALA A 158 -14.19 -8.76 -1.30
N LYS A 159 -14.50 -10.03 -1.03
CA LYS A 159 -15.75 -10.45 -0.35
C LYS A 159 -15.61 -10.47 1.17
N GLY A 160 -14.42 -10.27 1.72
CA GLY A 160 -14.13 -10.32 3.14
C GLY A 160 -14.34 -11.69 3.78
N ARG A 161 -14.32 -12.77 3.02
CA ARG A 161 -14.54 -14.13 3.53
C ARG A 161 -13.28 -14.95 3.70
N ARG A 162 -12.21 -14.58 3.02
CA ARG A 162 -10.92 -15.24 3.07
C ARG A 162 -9.85 -14.25 3.51
N LEU A 163 -8.99 -14.68 4.42
CA LEU A 163 -7.79 -13.98 4.82
C LEU A 163 -6.58 -14.76 4.32
N ALA A 164 -5.75 -14.15 3.49
CA ALA A 164 -4.46 -14.67 3.08
C ALA A 164 -3.37 -14.14 4.00
N VAL A 165 -2.48 -15.01 4.42
CA VAL A 165 -1.39 -14.72 5.36
C VAL A 165 -0.08 -15.21 4.77
N ALA A 166 0.84 -14.29 4.47
CA ALA A 166 2.19 -14.60 3.99
C ALA A 166 3.12 -14.91 5.16
N HIS A 167 3.99 -15.90 4.99
CA HIS A 167 4.99 -16.30 5.98
C HIS A 167 6.18 -16.99 5.29
N TYR A 168 7.22 -17.34 6.00
CA TYR A 168 8.30 -18.15 5.42
C TYR A 168 7.76 -19.53 4.99
N GLY A 169 8.12 -19.94 3.78
CA GLY A 169 7.71 -21.21 3.18
C GLY A 169 6.33 -21.17 2.50
N GLY A 170 5.76 -19.97 2.25
CA GLY A 170 4.54 -19.81 1.47
C GLY A 170 3.49 -18.90 2.08
N ALA A 171 2.23 -19.27 1.89
CA ALA A 171 1.08 -18.55 2.45
C ALA A 171 0.04 -19.52 3.02
N THR A 172 -0.85 -19.01 3.85
CA THR A 172 -2.01 -19.74 4.35
C THR A 172 -3.27 -18.96 4.02
N ILE A 173 -4.24 -19.60 3.40
CA ILE A 173 -5.59 -19.06 3.23
C ILE A 173 -6.44 -19.52 4.39
N TRP A 174 -7.07 -18.59 5.10
CA TRP A 174 -8.10 -18.85 6.08
C TRP A 174 -9.45 -18.48 5.50
N GLU A 175 -10.39 -19.39 5.56
CA GLU A 175 -11.76 -19.19 5.09
C GLU A 175 -12.76 -19.36 6.23
N LYS A 176 -13.67 -18.38 6.37
CA LYS A 176 -14.72 -18.43 7.40
C LYS A 176 -15.84 -19.37 6.98
N HIS A 177 -16.03 -20.45 7.74
CA HIS A 177 -17.14 -21.39 7.60
C HIS A 177 -18.00 -21.35 8.87
N LYS A 178 -19.19 -20.78 8.81
CA LYS A 178 -20.04 -20.53 9.99
C LYS A 178 -19.21 -19.82 11.06
N ASN A 179 -19.00 -20.46 12.22
CA ASN A 179 -18.27 -19.88 13.36
C ASN A 179 -16.80 -20.31 13.45
N ARG A 180 -16.22 -20.93 12.42
CA ARG A 180 -14.84 -21.44 12.44
C ARG A 180 -14.06 -20.98 11.23
N TRP A 181 -12.79 -20.69 11.44
CA TRP A 181 -11.82 -20.47 10.37
C TRP A 181 -11.17 -21.80 9.99
N LYS A 182 -11.15 -22.13 8.71
CA LYS A 182 -10.46 -23.29 8.15
C LYS A 182 -9.27 -22.83 7.33
N SER A 183 -8.10 -23.46 7.56
CA SER A 183 -6.87 -23.13 6.84
C SER A 183 -6.64 -24.02 5.62
N SER A 184 -5.98 -23.46 4.62
CA SER A 184 -5.44 -24.17 3.47
C SER A 184 -4.05 -23.62 3.14
N ARG A 185 -3.01 -24.45 3.20
CA ARG A 185 -1.64 -24.04 2.94
C ARG A 185 -1.33 -23.98 1.46
N LEU A 186 -0.57 -22.95 1.10
CA LEU A 186 0.06 -22.73 -0.20
C LEU A 186 1.57 -22.77 0.03
N VAL A 187 2.25 -23.77 -0.53
CA VAL A 187 3.66 -24.04 -0.22
C VAL A 187 4.55 -23.52 -1.33
N TRP A 188 5.56 -22.74 -0.94
CA TRP A 188 6.66 -22.32 -1.81
C TRP A 188 7.83 -21.85 -0.94
N ASN A 189 9.04 -22.32 -1.21
CA ASN A 189 10.20 -21.96 -0.40
C ASN A 189 10.60 -20.50 -0.59
N GLY A 190 10.94 -19.84 0.49
CA GLY A 190 11.38 -18.45 0.50
C GLY A 190 10.63 -17.59 1.52
N SER A 191 11.02 -16.33 1.64
CA SER A 191 10.43 -15.36 2.57
C SER A 191 9.38 -14.53 1.87
N HIS A 192 8.11 -14.87 2.08
CA HIS A 192 6.97 -14.14 1.55
C HIS A 192 6.62 -12.95 2.44
N LYS A 193 6.49 -11.77 1.82
CA LYS A 193 6.19 -10.49 2.48
C LYS A 193 4.78 -10.02 2.08
N GLN A 194 4.66 -8.88 1.47
CA GLN A 194 3.36 -8.37 1.01
C GLN A 194 2.56 -9.45 0.28
N ILE A 195 1.25 -9.46 0.48
CA ILE A 195 0.33 -10.42 -0.13
C ILE A 195 -0.95 -9.72 -0.59
N THR A 196 -1.50 -10.17 -1.72
CA THR A 196 -2.78 -9.67 -2.24
C THR A 196 -3.57 -10.78 -2.91
N PHE A 197 -4.89 -10.65 -2.93
CA PHE A 197 -5.76 -11.40 -3.83
C PHE A 197 -5.90 -10.64 -5.16
N SER A 198 -6.04 -11.37 -6.27
CA SER A 198 -6.57 -10.74 -7.48
C SER A 198 -7.99 -10.22 -7.23
N PRO A 199 -8.44 -9.14 -7.91
CA PRO A 199 -9.78 -8.56 -7.70
C PRO A 199 -10.92 -9.57 -7.81
N ASP A 200 -10.80 -10.56 -8.71
CA ASP A 200 -11.75 -11.65 -8.88
C ASP A 200 -11.58 -12.79 -7.85
N GLY A 201 -10.55 -12.74 -7.01
CA GLY A 201 -10.23 -13.70 -5.96
C GLY A 201 -9.78 -15.07 -6.46
N LYS A 202 -9.37 -15.20 -7.73
CA LYS A 202 -8.90 -16.46 -8.31
C LYS A 202 -7.42 -16.74 -8.04
N PHE A 203 -6.65 -15.69 -7.80
CA PHE A 203 -5.21 -15.75 -7.57
C PHE A 203 -4.84 -15.07 -6.27
N ILE A 204 -3.73 -15.51 -5.70
CA ILE A 204 -3.00 -14.84 -4.61
C ILE A 204 -1.58 -14.62 -5.10
N VAL A 205 -1.03 -13.44 -4.80
CA VAL A 205 0.34 -13.07 -5.14
C VAL A 205 1.05 -12.51 -3.93
N THR A 206 2.33 -12.86 -3.78
CA THR A 206 3.21 -12.33 -2.74
C THR A 206 4.46 -11.73 -3.36
N ALA A 207 4.94 -10.61 -2.79
CA ALA A 207 6.30 -10.15 -2.99
C ALA A 207 7.24 -10.94 -2.07
N MET A 208 8.36 -11.41 -2.63
CA MET A 208 9.34 -12.19 -1.89
C MET A 208 10.59 -11.37 -1.57
N GLN A 209 11.28 -11.76 -0.50
CA GLN A 209 12.57 -11.18 -0.13
C GLN A 209 13.64 -11.42 -1.21
N GLU A 210 13.46 -12.45 -2.02
CA GLU A 210 14.36 -12.96 -3.07
C GLU A 210 14.18 -12.24 -4.43
N ASN A 211 13.73 -10.98 -4.44
CA ASN A 211 13.51 -10.17 -5.64
C ASN A 211 12.62 -10.87 -6.69
N ALA A 212 11.56 -11.48 -6.26
CA ALA A 212 10.61 -12.18 -7.11
C ALA A 212 9.18 -12.00 -6.58
N LEU A 213 8.21 -12.23 -7.45
CA LEU A 213 6.84 -12.50 -7.05
C LEU A 213 6.60 -14.01 -7.12
N HIS A 214 5.83 -14.51 -6.20
CA HIS A 214 5.24 -15.82 -6.30
C HIS A 214 3.74 -15.76 -6.07
N GLY A 215 2.99 -16.54 -6.84
CA GLY A 215 1.54 -16.59 -6.69
C GLY A 215 1.01 -18.00 -6.76
N TRP A 216 -0.27 -18.13 -6.48
CA TRP A 216 -1.02 -19.39 -6.56
C TRP A 216 -2.40 -19.15 -7.16
N ARG A 217 -2.81 -20.05 -8.02
CA ARG A 217 -4.22 -20.15 -8.40
C ARG A 217 -4.98 -20.83 -7.28
N VAL A 218 -5.93 -20.11 -6.68
CA VAL A 218 -6.58 -20.52 -5.42
C VAL A 218 -7.29 -21.88 -5.51
N ARG A 219 -7.96 -22.18 -6.65
CA ARG A 219 -8.81 -23.38 -6.80
C ARG A 219 -8.04 -24.70 -6.71
N ASP A 220 -6.81 -24.76 -7.22
CA ASP A 220 -6.01 -25.98 -7.36
C ASP A 220 -4.57 -25.82 -6.85
N LYS A 221 -4.24 -24.66 -6.31
CA LYS A 221 -2.94 -24.30 -5.73
C LYS A 221 -1.77 -24.39 -6.74
N ALA A 222 -2.09 -24.26 -8.03
CA ALA A 222 -1.05 -24.22 -9.06
C ALA A 222 -0.16 -22.99 -8.86
N ASN A 223 1.16 -23.21 -8.90
CA ASN A 223 2.18 -22.19 -8.68
C ASN A 223 2.32 -21.25 -9.88
N LEU A 224 2.59 -19.97 -9.59
CA LEU A 224 2.85 -18.91 -10.55
C LEU A 224 4.17 -18.23 -10.14
N ALA A 225 5.23 -18.42 -10.92
CA ALA A 225 6.54 -17.82 -10.64
C ALA A 225 6.79 -16.64 -11.59
N MET A 226 7.07 -15.48 -11.03
CA MET A 226 7.37 -14.25 -11.75
C MET A 226 8.70 -13.69 -11.23
N SER A 227 9.75 -13.77 -12.03
CA SER A 227 11.12 -13.44 -11.64
C SER A 227 11.78 -12.51 -12.66
N GLY A 228 13.04 -12.13 -12.41
CA GLY A 228 13.81 -11.25 -13.29
C GLY A 228 13.94 -9.82 -12.77
N TYR A 229 13.54 -9.58 -11.53
CA TYR A 229 13.64 -8.25 -10.90
C TYR A 229 15.09 -7.99 -10.42
N PRO A 230 15.68 -6.84 -10.78
CA PRO A 230 17.00 -6.44 -10.30
C PRO A 230 17.01 -6.02 -8.83
N ALA A 231 15.83 -5.66 -8.26
CA ALA A 231 15.70 -5.23 -6.87
C ALA A 231 14.43 -5.81 -6.23
N LYS A 232 14.29 -5.61 -4.91
CA LYS A 232 13.08 -6.03 -4.17
C LYS A 232 11.86 -5.29 -4.66
N ILE A 233 10.76 -6.03 -4.80
CA ILE A 233 9.44 -5.46 -5.03
C ILE A 233 8.98 -4.86 -3.69
N LYS A 234 8.92 -3.54 -3.60
CA LYS A 234 8.50 -2.80 -2.41
C LYS A 234 7.02 -2.44 -2.45
N SER A 235 6.44 -2.37 -3.65
CA SER A 235 5.07 -1.93 -3.89
C SER A 235 4.48 -2.67 -5.08
N PHE A 236 3.21 -2.98 -5.00
CA PHE A 236 2.39 -3.48 -6.10
C PHE A 236 0.94 -3.02 -5.94
N ASP A 237 0.23 -2.91 -7.05
CA ASP A 237 -1.18 -2.53 -7.05
C ASP A 237 -1.94 -3.18 -8.21
N TRP A 238 -3.27 -3.30 -8.11
CA TRP A 238 -4.11 -3.82 -9.17
C TRP A 238 -4.66 -2.69 -10.04
N VAL A 239 -4.42 -2.78 -11.35
CA VAL A 239 -5.00 -1.86 -12.33
C VAL A 239 -6.44 -2.27 -12.60
N GLU A 240 -7.40 -1.43 -12.22
CA GLU A 240 -8.83 -1.80 -12.25
C GLU A 240 -9.43 -1.89 -13.65
N GLY A 241 -9.00 -1.05 -14.59
CA GLY A 241 -9.47 -1.05 -15.98
C GLY A 241 -9.07 -2.29 -16.77
N THR A 242 -8.02 -2.99 -16.30
CA THR A 242 -7.46 -4.20 -16.91
C THR A 242 -6.97 -5.16 -15.82
N PRO A 243 -6.99 -6.48 -16.04
CA PRO A 243 -6.59 -7.43 -15.00
C PRO A 243 -5.06 -7.54 -14.87
N PHE A 244 -4.37 -6.41 -14.68
CA PHE A 244 -2.93 -6.37 -14.48
C PHE A 244 -2.55 -6.08 -13.03
N LEU A 245 -1.52 -6.78 -12.55
CA LEU A 245 -0.82 -6.44 -11.32
C LEU A 245 0.42 -5.62 -11.69
N VAL A 246 0.42 -4.33 -11.37
CA VAL A 246 1.60 -3.48 -11.53
C VAL A 246 2.53 -3.63 -10.33
N THR A 247 3.84 -3.62 -10.56
CA THR A 247 4.86 -3.85 -9.53
C THR A 247 6.06 -2.94 -9.70
N SER A 248 6.68 -2.57 -8.59
CA SER A 248 7.99 -1.92 -8.50
C SER A 248 9.15 -2.93 -8.57
N GLY A 249 10.38 -2.48 -8.39
CA GLY A 249 11.57 -3.32 -8.27
C GLY A 249 12.35 -3.55 -9.56
N ALA A 250 11.92 -2.95 -10.67
CA ALA A 250 12.64 -2.90 -11.95
C ALA A 250 12.87 -1.46 -12.40
N HIS A 251 13.50 -1.25 -13.57
CA HIS A 251 13.73 0.08 -14.15
C HIS A 251 12.49 0.64 -14.87
N GLU A 252 11.45 -0.16 -14.93
CA GLU A 252 10.13 0.17 -15.47
C GLU A 252 9.06 -0.38 -14.52
N ALA A 253 7.87 0.18 -14.53
CA ALA A 253 6.73 -0.45 -13.87
C ALA A 253 6.35 -1.71 -14.64
N VAL A 254 6.35 -2.87 -13.97
CA VAL A 254 6.12 -4.18 -14.59
C VAL A 254 4.68 -4.60 -14.33
N CYS A 255 3.87 -4.74 -15.39
CA CYS A 255 2.46 -5.09 -15.35
C CYS A 255 2.26 -6.56 -15.76
N TRP A 256 1.93 -7.41 -14.80
CA TRP A 256 1.66 -8.84 -15.04
C TRP A 256 0.19 -9.08 -15.36
N PRO A 257 -0.13 -9.76 -16.49
CA PRO A 257 -1.52 -10.04 -16.86
C PRO A 257 -2.11 -11.20 -16.04
N PHE A 258 -3.24 -10.96 -15.38
CA PHE A 258 -3.95 -11.96 -14.57
C PHE A 258 -5.32 -12.37 -15.14
N ASP A 259 -5.62 -11.99 -16.37
CA ASP A 259 -6.78 -12.50 -17.09
C ASP A 259 -6.60 -13.96 -17.51
N GLY A 260 -7.73 -14.65 -17.72
CA GLY A 260 -7.73 -16.04 -18.17
C GLY A 260 -7.45 -17.07 -17.08
N LYS A 261 -7.30 -18.31 -17.53
CA LYS A 261 -7.23 -19.49 -16.65
C LYS A 261 -5.89 -19.67 -15.93
N PHE A 262 -4.81 -19.21 -16.57
CA PHE A 262 -3.45 -19.45 -16.11
C PHE A 262 -2.74 -18.20 -15.55
N GLY A 263 -3.45 -17.05 -15.54
CA GLY A 263 -2.87 -15.78 -15.11
C GLY A 263 -1.65 -15.39 -15.95
N PRO A 264 -0.53 -14.98 -15.31
CA PRO A 264 0.67 -14.51 -16.01
C PRO A 264 1.53 -15.61 -16.65
N MET A 265 1.23 -16.90 -16.41
CA MET A 265 2.07 -18.01 -16.88
C MET A 265 2.08 -18.10 -18.40
N GLU A 266 3.30 -18.31 -18.98
CA GLU A 266 3.55 -18.36 -20.42
C GLU A 266 3.24 -17.04 -21.16
N ARG A 267 3.13 -15.92 -20.42
CA ARG A 267 2.86 -14.59 -20.94
C ARG A 267 3.98 -13.63 -20.53
N LYS A 268 4.28 -12.67 -21.41
CA LYS A 268 5.21 -11.58 -21.10
C LYS A 268 4.48 -10.48 -20.33
N PRO A 269 5.11 -9.88 -19.32
CA PRO A 269 4.57 -8.66 -18.73
C PRO A 269 4.63 -7.49 -19.73
N VAL A 270 3.81 -6.50 -19.52
CA VAL A 270 3.91 -5.19 -20.14
C VAL A 270 4.77 -4.30 -19.24
N CYS A 271 5.76 -3.62 -19.80
CA CYS A 271 6.62 -2.69 -19.07
C CYS A 271 6.33 -1.27 -19.53
N VAL A 272 6.05 -0.39 -18.56
CA VAL A 272 5.67 1.02 -18.81
C VAL A 272 6.43 1.96 -17.88
N ALA A 273 6.42 3.26 -18.18
CA ALA A 273 7.00 4.30 -17.31
C ALA A 273 8.50 4.08 -17.02
N SER A 274 9.35 4.19 -18.04
CA SER A 274 10.82 4.17 -17.87
C SER A 274 11.36 5.59 -17.66
N ASN A 275 12.36 5.74 -16.77
CA ASN A 275 13.04 7.00 -16.53
C ASN A 275 14.56 6.81 -16.37
N ASN A 276 15.33 7.00 -17.45
CA ASN A 276 16.81 7.02 -17.43
C ASN A 276 17.47 5.89 -16.62
N ASN A 277 16.90 4.70 -16.67
CA ASN A 277 17.38 3.52 -15.92
C ASN A 277 17.29 3.67 -14.39
N GLU A 278 16.48 4.59 -13.86
CA GLU A 278 16.17 4.68 -12.44
C GLU A 278 15.27 3.51 -12.01
N LEU A 279 15.42 3.07 -10.75
CA LEU A 279 14.57 2.00 -10.20
C LEU A 279 13.21 2.55 -9.78
N VAL A 280 12.14 1.87 -10.18
CA VAL A 280 10.80 2.08 -9.66
C VAL A 280 10.74 1.56 -8.23
N THR A 281 10.41 2.42 -7.27
CA THR A 281 10.34 2.11 -5.83
C THR A 281 8.93 2.01 -5.31
N CYS A 282 7.99 2.76 -5.90
CA CYS A 282 6.58 2.78 -5.53
C CYS A 282 5.71 2.82 -6.79
N VAL A 283 4.59 2.13 -6.77
CA VAL A 283 3.55 2.16 -7.82
C VAL A 283 2.18 2.33 -7.20
N THR A 284 1.27 3.01 -7.89
CA THR A 284 -0.16 3.03 -7.55
C THR A 284 -0.99 3.13 -8.82
N ALA A 285 -2.12 2.44 -8.87
CA ALA A 285 -3.05 2.49 -10.00
C ALA A 285 -3.99 3.70 -9.88
N LEU A 286 -4.48 4.18 -11.02
CA LEU A 286 -5.58 5.13 -11.05
C LEU A 286 -6.90 4.35 -10.94
N PRO A 287 -7.71 4.57 -9.88
CA PRO A 287 -8.96 3.84 -9.71
C PRO A 287 -9.89 3.91 -10.92
N GLY A 288 -10.42 2.76 -11.37
CA GLY A 288 -11.35 2.66 -12.48
C GLY A 288 -10.76 2.88 -13.89
N ASP A 289 -9.43 2.98 -14.02
CA ASP A 289 -8.73 3.26 -15.28
C ASP A 289 -7.61 2.24 -15.55
N ASP A 290 -7.03 2.23 -16.74
CA ASP A 290 -5.85 1.42 -17.07
C ASP A 290 -4.52 2.17 -16.83
N ALA A 291 -4.59 3.36 -16.25
CA ALA A 291 -3.45 4.19 -15.92
C ALA A 291 -2.85 3.86 -14.54
N LEU A 292 -1.57 4.17 -14.42
CA LEU A 292 -0.80 3.99 -13.19
C LEU A 292 0.23 5.12 -13.00
N PHE A 293 0.72 5.24 -11.77
CA PHE A 293 1.83 6.11 -11.42
C PHE A 293 3.02 5.27 -10.96
N ALA A 294 4.21 5.58 -11.47
CA ALA A 294 5.48 5.00 -11.09
C ALA A 294 6.37 6.06 -10.43
N GLY A 295 6.72 5.84 -9.19
CA GLY A 295 7.66 6.65 -8.41
C GLY A 295 9.03 6.00 -8.38
N PHE A 296 10.07 6.80 -8.60
CA PHE A 296 11.44 6.34 -8.80
C PHE A 296 12.33 6.62 -7.59
N ARG A 297 13.51 5.99 -7.59
CA ARG A 297 14.55 6.18 -6.57
C ARG A 297 15.10 7.59 -6.51
N ASP A 298 15.12 8.31 -7.62
CA ASP A 298 15.56 9.71 -7.70
C ASP A 298 14.50 10.70 -7.21
N GLY A 299 13.28 10.24 -6.89
CA GLY A 299 12.16 11.06 -6.43
C GLY A 299 11.28 11.61 -7.55
N SER A 300 11.54 11.25 -8.79
CA SER A 300 10.65 11.56 -9.91
C SER A 300 9.41 10.65 -9.91
N VAL A 301 8.34 11.10 -10.56
CA VAL A 301 7.11 10.33 -10.77
C VAL A 301 6.61 10.52 -12.18
N LEU A 302 6.28 9.42 -12.85
CA LEU A 302 5.64 9.37 -14.15
C LEU A 302 4.26 8.72 -14.05
N ALA A 303 3.32 9.17 -14.87
CA ALA A 303 2.09 8.44 -15.18
C ALA A 303 2.21 7.76 -16.53
N ALA A 304 1.58 6.58 -16.67
CA ALA A 304 1.51 5.83 -17.92
C ALA A 304 0.23 4.99 -17.97
N GLU A 305 -0.22 4.66 -19.15
CA GLU A 305 -1.31 3.69 -19.40
C GLU A 305 -0.71 2.33 -19.75
N VAL A 306 -1.34 1.23 -19.29
CA VAL A 306 -0.89 -0.12 -19.62
C VAL A 306 -1.09 -0.40 -21.11
N SER A 307 -2.15 0.15 -21.71
CA SER A 307 -2.48 0.02 -23.13
C SER A 307 -1.56 0.83 -24.07
N ASP A 308 -0.95 1.91 -23.56
CA ASP A 308 0.03 2.74 -24.29
C ASP A 308 1.38 2.81 -23.59
N SER A 309 2.22 1.82 -23.85
CA SER A 309 3.54 1.71 -23.23
C SER A 309 4.53 2.82 -23.59
N LYS A 310 4.22 3.67 -24.57
CA LYS A 310 5.10 4.78 -25.03
C LYS A 310 4.66 6.14 -24.48
N GLY A 311 3.38 6.29 -24.14
CA GLY A 311 2.85 7.53 -23.56
C GLY A 311 3.25 7.62 -22.09
N VAL A 312 4.05 8.63 -21.72
CA VAL A 312 4.38 8.92 -20.33
C VAL A 312 4.17 10.40 -20.04
N ILE A 313 3.57 10.69 -18.88
CA ILE A 313 3.32 12.06 -18.43
C ILE A 313 4.14 12.31 -17.16
N PRO A 314 5.05 13.32 -17.17
CA PRO A 314 5.78 13.69 -15.96
C PRO A 314 4.85 14.33 -14.92
N ILE A 315 4.77 13.71 -13.76
CA ILE A 315 3.95 14.19 -12.63
C ILE A 315 4.80 15.02 -11.67
N ARG A 316 6.00 14.52 -11.33
CA ARG A 316 6.94 15.16 -10.40
C ARG A 316 8.36 15.02 -10.93
N LYS A 317 9.16 16.07 -10.78
CA LYS A 317 10.60 16.04 -11.05
C LYS A 317 11.38 15.35 -9.93
N ALA A 318 12.60 14.91 -10.25
CA ALA A 318 13.51 14.31 -9.28
C ALA A 318 13.79 15.24 -8.10
N THR A 319 13.71 14.70 -6.88
CA THR A 319 14.00 15.42 -5.62
C THR A 319 15.33 14.96 -5.00
N GLY A 320 15.94 13.90 -5.54
CA GLY A 320 17.11 13.24 -4.95
C GLY A 320 16.79 12.35 -3.75
N SER A 321 15.52 11.92 -3.61
CA SER A 321 15.07 11.03 -2.54
C SER A 321 14.02 10.06 -3.07
N GLU A 322 14.14 8.76 -2.74
CA GLU A 322 13.25 7.74 -3.26
C GLU A 322 11.77 7.96 -2.86
N ILE A 323 10.87 7.75 -3.82
CA ILE A 323 9.44 7.73 -3.54
C ILE A 323 9.12 6.52 -2.68
N THR A 324 8.53 6.76 -1.53
CA THR A 324 8.15 5.72 -0.55
C THR A 324 6.66 5.44 -0.54
N ALA A 325 5.83 6.45 -0.83
CA ALA A 325 4.38 6.31 -0.80
C ALA A 325 3.69 7.19 -1.83
N MET A 326 2.69 6.63 -2.49
CA MET A 326 1.76 7.32 -3.38
C MET A 326 0.36 6.76 -3.18
N ALA A 327 -0.64 7.62 -3.23
CA ALA A 327 -2.04 7.21 -3.27
C ALA A 327 -2.89 8.23 -4.02
N VAL A 328 -3.87 7.74 -4.77
CA VAL A 328 -4.87 8.56 -5.46
C VAL A 328 -6.15 8.56 -4.63
N SER A 329 -6.82 9.70 -4.47
CA SER A 329 -8.16 9.74 -3.85
C SER A 329 -9.15 8.89 -4.67
N ALA A 330 -10.08 8.19 -4.00
CA ALA A 330 -11.01 7.30 -4.71
C ALA A 330 -11.92 8.01 -5.75
N CYS A 331 -12.07 9.33 -5.63
CA CYS A 331 -12.75 10.17 -6.63
C CYS A 331 -11.85 10.58 -7.81
N ASN A 332 -10.61 10.09 -7.92
CA ASN A 332 -9.62 10.38 -8.96
C ASN A 332 -9.27 11.86 -9.12
N THR A 333 -9.56 12.70 -8.15
CA THR A 333 -9.33 14.15 -8.26
C THR A 333 -7.93 14.56 -7.82
N HIS A 334 -7.31 13.85 -6.90
CA HIS A 334 -6.03 14.23 -6.30
C HIS A 334 -5.10 13.04 -6.14
N ILE A 335 -3.81 13.32 -6.22
CA ILE A 335 -2.74 12.38 -5.89
C ILE A 335 -1.87 12.93 -4.76
N PHE A 336 -1.52 12.05 -3.83
CA PHE A 336 -0.48 12.25 -2.84
C PHE A 336 0.80 11.54 -3.28
N ILE A 337 1.93 12.21 -3.16
CA ILE A 337 3.26 11.68 -3.45
C ILE A 337 4.18 12.09 -2.31
N GLY A 338 4.83 11.11 -1.67
CA GLY A 338 5.75 11.32 -0.56
C GLY A 338 7.06 10.55 -0.74
N ASP A 339 8.15 11.09 -0.22
CA ASP A 339 9.47 10.48 -0.30
C ASP A 339 10.13 10.22 1.06
N ALA A 340 11.26 9.52 1.06
CA ALA A 340 12.00 9.13 2.26
C ALA A 340 12.58 10.31 3.06
N LYS A 341 12.65 11.52 2.50
CA LYS A 341 13.11 12.74 3.19
C LYS A 341 11.96 13.67 3.60
N GLY A 342 10.70 13.23 3.41
CA GLY A 342 9.53 14.03 3.78
C GLY A 342 9.17 15.14 2.81
N ASN A 343 9.66 15.07 1.56
CA ASN A 343 9.16 15.95 0.51
C ASN A 343 7.82 15.42 0.02
N ILE A 344 6.78 16.23 0.06
CA ILE A 344 5.41 15.89 -0.26
C ILE A 344 4.90 16.74 -1.42
N LEU A 345 4.19 16.11 -2.34
CA LEU A 345 3.32 16.77 -3.30
C LEU A 345 1.89 16.27 -3.12
N TRP A 346 0.96 17.19 -2.85
CA TRP A 346 -0.48 16.95 -2.88
C TRP A 346 -1.08 17.82 -3.97
N THR A 347 -1.61 17.22 -5.02
CA THR A 347 -2.05 17.97 -6.20
C THR A 347 -3.28 17.39 -6.86
N ARG A 348 -4.04 18.27 -7.52
CA ARG A 348 -5.18 17.87 -8.33
C ARG A 348 -4.71 17.29 -9.67
N LEU A 349 -5.25 16.12 -10.07
CA LEU A 349 -4.91 15.42 -11.31
C LEU A 349 -5.53 16.08 -12.54
N VAL A 350 -6.80 16.48 -12.46
CA VAL A 350 -7.52 17.16 -13.56
C VAL A 350 -7.59 18.65 -13.32
N GLY A 351 -7.41 19.42 -14.43
CA GLY A 351 -7.44 20.89 -14.44
C GLY A 351 -8.83 21.46 -14.33
#